data_8d758c7a15c5078158fd97db6592b3a4
#
_entry.id   8d758c7a15c5078158fd97db6592b3a4
#
_cell.length_a   1.000
_cell.length_b   1.000
_cell.length_c   1.000
_cell.angle_alpha   90.00
_cell.angle_beta   90.00
_cell.angle_gamma   90.00
#
_symmetry.space_group_name_H-M   'P 1'
#
loop_
_entity.id
_entity.type
_entity.pdbx_description
1 polymer ?
#
loop_
_entity_poly.entity_id
_entity_poly.type
_entity_poly.pdbx_seq_one_letter_code
_entity_poly.pdbx_strand_id
1 'polypeptide(L)'
;FKIDDQSKSQLRSKYNIHPNDFIIGFVFRNQLRKSVPNLLEGYKLFLDKNPDSKAKLLFHTSWAEGWDIPRLLKEKGIDSNNVLTTYYCKSCAEFEIKKFTHHKEDCRFCGEKKSQETSNVKHGVSEEQLNLIYNLMDAYCHPFTSGGQEIPIQEAKLTELVTLNTNYSCGEDSCTEESGGFPLDWAEYREPGTQFIKASTLPESIEENITKVFKMSKEERASLGKKARQFVINNFSVEVIGRKLEKIIDGMPEVNWDYNFEKLKNDPNYNPPNIKDDKLWLIDLYKNILKRDVDETDDGHKYWMQEISKGADRNSILKFFKKTATETNQKETKLELEDLLDKDDKGKRVAVVLPQSQKDVFAFTSILPSIKRLYPDHNIYFFTNSDCVDILDGNPNVHKVLPFQQEIDDPFILEGRSDHEGYFDVAYFPNTTTQKFVSYTHNCKDKIDFDLQCI
;
A
#
# COMPACT_ATOMS: atom_id res chain seq x y z
N PHE A 1 13.93 10.39 21.68
CA PHE A 1 14.18 9.03 22.14
C PHE A 1 13.98 8.97 23.66
N LYS A 2 14.55 7.99 24.38
CA LYS A 2 14.36 7.84 25.83
C LYS A 2 14.73 9.12 26.59
N ILE A 3 13.81 9.61 27.45
CA ILE A 3 14.06 10.69 28.42
C ILE A 3 14.41 10.08 29.77
N ASP A 4 15.08 10.87 30.64
CA ASP A 4 15.41 10.44 32.01
C ASP A 4 14.15 10.35 32.90
N ASP A 5 14.29 9.69 34.05
CA ASP A 5 13.17 9.46 34.95
C ASP A 5 12.59 10.74 35.57
N GLN A 6 13.41 11.76 35.77
CA GLN A 6 12.95 13.06 36.28
C GLN A 6 12.10 13.75 35.23
N SER A 7 12.55 13.80 33.98
CA SER A 7 11.80 14.35 32.84
C SER A 7 10.49 13.58 32.61
N LYS A 8 10.52 12.25 32.71
CA LYS A 8 9.31 11.40 32.63
C LYS A 8 8.31 11.73 33.75
N SER A 9 8.79 11.91 34.99
CA SER A 9 7.94 12.27 36.12
C SER A 9 7.28 13.64 35.92
N GLN A 10 8.04 14.64 35.48
CA GLN A 10 7.52 15.97 35.17
C GLN A 10 6.49 15.92 34.05
N LEU A 11 6.77 15.16 33.00
CA LEU A 11 5.87 14.98 31.85
C LEU A 11 4.54 14.33 32.29
N ARG A 12 4.59 13.27 33.12
CA ARG A 12 3.40 12.63 33.69
C ARG A 12 2.58 13.60 34.55
N SER A 13 3.27 14.39 35.40
CA SER A 13 2.61 15.43 36.20
C SER A 13 1.88 16.47 35.35
N LYS A 14 2.51 16.92 34.23
CA LYS A 14 1.90 17.85 33.25
C LYS A 14 0.55 17.35 32.72
N TYR A 15 0.41 16.03 32.57
CA TYR A 15 -0.80 15.40 32.02
C TYR A 15 -1.66 14.68 33.08
N ASN A 16 -1.45 14.96 34.37
CA ASN A 16 -2.19 14.37 35.48
C ASN A 16 -2.16 12.83 35.51
N ILE A 17 -1.04 12.22 35.04
CA ILE A 17 -0.80 10.80 35.14
C ILE A 17 -0.10 10.54 36.47
N HIS A 18 -0.71 9.70 37.32
CA HIS A 18 -0.16 9.41 38.65
C HIS A 18 1.17 8.64 38.51
N PRO A 19 2.19 8.92 39.34
CA PRO A 19 3.47 8.21 39.27
C PRO A 19 3.38 6.69 39.38
N ASN A 20 2.37 6.18 40.08
CA ASN A 20 2.14 4.74 40.28
C ASN A 20 1.21 4.14 39.21
N ASP A 21 0.73 4.92 38.24
CA ASP A 21 -0.03 4.38 37.11
C ASP A 21 0.92 3.57 36.20
N PHE A 22 0.49 2.38 35.82
CA PHE A 22 1.19 1.57 34.80
C PHE A 22 0.55 1.79 33.44
N ILE A 23 1.26 2.44 32.53
CA ILE A 23 0.72 2.85 31.24
C ILE A 23 1.12 1.88 30.15
N ILE A 24 0.12 1.21 29.56
CA ILE A 24 0.27 0.33 28.39
C ILE A 24 -0.12 1.14 27.16
N GLY A 25 0.84 1.38 26.26
CA GLY A 25 0.62 2.20 25.07
C GLY A 25 0.22 1.42 23.85
N PHE A 26 -0.55 2.08 22.98
CA PHE A 26 -0.83 1.62 21.62
C PHE A 26 -0.95 2.82 20.68
N VAL A 27 0.02 2.96 19.80
CA VAL A 27 0.07 3.99 18.75
C VAL A 27 -0.33 3.33 17.42
N PHE A 28 -1.41 3.77 16.81
CA PHE A 28 -1.94 3.11 15.63
C PHE A 28 -2.91 3.99 14.83
N ARG A 29 -3.01 3.73 13.53
CA ARG A 29 -4.19 4.18 12.80
C ARG A 29 -5.33 3.21 13.10
N ASN A 30 -6.49 3.72 13.48
CA ASN A 30 -7.63 2.89 13.85
C ASN A 30 -8.24 2.20 12.61
N GLN A 31 -7.65 1.08 12.25
CA GLN A 31 -8.05 0.20 11.15
C GLN A 31 -8.44 -1.18 11.69
N LEU A 32 -9.29 -1.91 10.96
CA LEU A 32 -9.77 -3.21 11.40
C LEU A 32 -8.64 -4.21 11.69
N ARG A 33 -7.55 -4.13 10.92
CA ARG A 33 -6.37 -5.00 11.11
C ARG A 33 -5.60 -4.77 12.42
N LYS A 34 -5.92 -3.74 13.19
CA LYS A 34 -5.24 -3.39 14.44
C LYS A 34 -5.83 -4.05 15.69
N SER A 35 -6.56 -5.11 15.55
CA SER A 35 -7.04 -6.03 16.60
C SER A 35 -7.44 -5.36 17.93
N VAL A 36 -8.05 -4.16 17.87
CA VAL A 36 -8.49 -3.41 19.07
C VAL A 36 -9.43 -4.24 19.95
N PRO A 37 -10.40 -5.02 19.42
CA PRO A 37 -11.28 -5.85 20.25
C PRO A 37 -10.51 -6.88 21.09
N ASN A 38 -9.46 -7.51 20.52
CA ASN A 38 -8.64 -8.51 21.21
C ASN A 38 -7.77 -7.85 22.28
N LEU A 39 -7.21 -6.65 22.00
CA LEU A 39 -6.46 -5.89 23.02
C LEU A 39 -7.34 -5.54 24.21
N LEU A 40 -8.54 -5.03 23.96
CA LEU A 40 -9.47 -4.65 25.02
C LEU A 40 -9.93 -5.88 25.82
N GLU A 41 -10.14 -7.03 25.18
CA GLU A 41 -10.46 -8.28 25.87
C GLU A 41 -9.31 -8.71 26.78
N GLY A 42 -8.10 -8.80 26.23
CA GLY A 42 -6.92 -9.18 27.02
C GLY A 42 -6.64 -8.22 28.16
N TYR A 43 -6.82 -6.91 27.92
CA TYR A 43 -6.70 -5.90 28.98
C TYR A 43 -7.79 -6.05 30.06
N LYS A 44 -9.02 -6.39 29.68
CA LYS A 44 -10.09 -6.68 30.64
C LYS A 44 -9.75 -7.91 31.50
N LEU A 45 -9.29 -8.99 30.89
CA LEU A 45 -8.83 -10.19 31.61
C LEU A 45 -7.71 -9.85 32.61
N PHE A 46 -6.76 -8.98 32.20
CA PHE A 46 -5.71 -8.50 33.09
C PHE A 46 -6.28 -7.71 34.27
N LEU A 47 -7.21 -6.79 34.07
CA LEU A 47 -7.83 -5.99 35.14
C LEU A 47 -8.59 -6.90 36.13
N ASP A 48 -9.30 -7.91 35.63
CA ASP A 48 -10.07 -8.83 36.46
C ASP A 48 -9.16 -9.69 37.37
N LYS A 49 -7.99 -10.07 36.90
CA LYS A 49 -6.97 -10.79 37.68
C LYS A 49 -6.15 -9.88 38.60
N ASN A 50 -6.11 -8.58 38.31
CA ASN A 50 -5.31 -7.60 39.05
C ASN A 50 -6.16 -6.36 39.39
N PRO A 51 -7.22 -6.50 40.23
CA PRO A 51 -8.19 -5.41 40.49
C PRO A 51 -7.57 -4.19 41.17
N ASP A 52 -6.48 -4.37 41.93
CA ASP A 52 -5.77 -3.26 42.56
C ASP A 52 -4.71 -2.61 41.68
N SER A 53 -4.54 -3.10 40.45
CA SER A 53 -3.61 -2.49 39.50
C SER A 53 -4.09 -1.09 39.12
N LYS A 54 -3.15 -0.14 39.09
CA LYS A 54 -3.39 1.20 38.55
C LYS A 54 -2.98 1.25 37.07
N ALA A 55 -3.27 0.17 36.31
CA ALA A 55 -2.92 0.09 34.91
C ALA A 55 -3.93 0.84 34.07
N LYS A 56 -3.43 1.55 33.05
CA LYS A 56 -4.24 2.28 32.06
C LYS A 56 -3.74 2.00 30.66
N LEU A 57 -4.65 1.97 29.71
CA LEU A 57 -4.31 2.02 28.29
C LEU A 57 -4.10 3.47 27.86
N LEU A 58 -3.12 3.73 27.01
CA LEU A 58 -2.91 5.00 26.33
C LEU A 58 -2.97 4.77 24.81
N PHE A 59 -4.06 5.23 24.20
CA PHE A 59 -4.27 5.15 22.75
C PHE A 59 -3.89 6.44 22.06
N HIS A 60 -2.93 6.37 21.17
CA HIS A 60 -2.65 7.45 20.23
C HIS A 60 -3.24 7.09 18.87
N THR A 61 -4.46 7.53 18.61
CA THR A 61 -5.23 7.17 17.41
C THR A 61 -6.39 8.11 17.16
N SER A 62 -7.00 8.01 15.97
CA SER A 62 -8.31 8.58 15.67
C SER A 62 -9.41 7.70 16.26
N TRP A 63 -10.35 8.32 16.98
CA TRP A 63 -11.53 7.63 17.49
C TRP A 63 -12.73 7.74 16.56
N ALA A 64 -12.60 8.51 15.47
CA ALA A 64 -13.65 8.72 14.48
C ALA A 64 -13.59 7.74 13.29
N GLU A 65 -12.56 6.89 13.24
CA GLU A 65 -12.34 5.90 12.18
C GLU A 65 -12.36 4.48 12.74
N GLY A 66 -12.54 3.49 11.87
CA GLY A 66 -12.31 2.07 12.14
C GLY A 66 -13.18 1.49 13.25
N TRP A 67 -12.55 0.93 14.29
CA TRP A 67 -13.25 0.33 15.42
C TRP A 67 -13.98 1.39 16.26
N ASP A 68 -15.24 1.14 16.61
CA ASP A 68 -15.99 1.93 17.60
C ASP A 68 -15.49 1.60 19.02
N ILE A 69 -14.40 2.28 19.41
CA ILE A 69 -13.72 2.03 20.69
C ILE A 69 -14.67 2.28 21.88
N PRO A 70 -15.46 3.38 21.94
CA PRO A 70 -16.41 3.61 23.03
C PRO A 70 -17.43 2.47 23.20
N ARG A 71 -17.95 1.96 22.10
CA ARG A 71 -18.86 0.82 22.12
C ARG A 71 -18.18 -0.44 22.62
N LEU A 72 -16.96 -0.75 22.15
CA LEU A 72 -16.18 -1.91 22.61
C LEU A 72 -15.87 -1.83 24.12
N LEU A 73 -15.50 -0.65 24.64
CA LEU A 73 -15.29 -0.47 26.08
C LEU A 73 -16.54 -0.82 26.90
N LYS A 74 -17.71 -0.33 26.44
CA LYS A 74 -18.99 -0.61 27.08
C LYS A 74 -19.34 -2.11 27.00
N GLU A 75 -19.21 -2.73 25.84
CA GLU A 75 -19.50 -4.15 25.62
C GLU A 75 -18.63 -5.06 26.52
N LYS A 76 -17.36 -4.68 26.74
CA LYS A 76 -16.43 -5.44 27.56
C LYS A 76 -16.43 -5.04 29.05
N GLY A 77 -17.24 -4.07 29.44
CA GLY A 77 -17.32 -3.59 30.82
C GLY A 77 -16.02 -2.95 31.33
N ILE A 78 -15.30 -2.25 30.45
CA ILE A 78 -14.07 -1.52 30.80
C ILE A 78 -14.46 -0.09 31.17
N ASP A 79 -14.06 0.36 32.37
CA ASP A 79 -14.23 1.75 32.78
C ASP A 79 -13.40 2.67 31.84
N SER A 80 -14.09 3.63 31.20
CA SER A 80 -13.45 4.61 30.32
C SER A 80 -12.37 5.46 31.01
N ASN A 81 -12.38 5.56 32.34
CA ASN A 81 -11.30 6.23 33.09
C ASN A 81 -9.95 5.46 33.03
N ASN A 82 -9.98 4.19 32.69
CA ASN A 82 -8.80 3.37 32.52
C ASN A 82 -8.22 3.44 31.08
N VAL A 83 -8.84 4.23 30.20
CA VAL A 83 -8.37 4.40 28.80
C VAL A 83 -8.15 5.87 28.50
N LEU A 84 -6.89 6.22 28.35
CA LEU A 84 -6.44 7.55 28.01
C LEU A 84 -6.27 7.66 26.49
N THR A 85 -6.41 8.86 25.96
CA THR A 85 -6.11 9.15 24.56
C THR A 85 -5.41 10.50 24.39
N THR A 86 -4.79 10.68 23.26
CA THR A 86 -4.14 11.93 22.88
C THR A 86 -5.14 12.83 22.16
N TYR A 87 -5.29 14.04 22.68
CA TYR A 87 -5.95 15.14 21.99
C TYR A 87 -4.92 16.12 21.44
N TYR A 88 -5.22 16.67 20.29
CA TYR A 88 -4.39 17.66 19.60
C TYR A 88 -5.21 18.93 19.38
N CYS A 89 -4.62 20.08 19.68
CA CYS A 89 -5.25 21.38 19.43
C CYS A 89 -4.90 21.90 18.03
N LYS A 90 -5.89 22.15 17.20
CA LYS A 90 -5.71 22.70 15.85
C LYS A 90 -5.11 24.10 15.81
N SER A 91 -5.27 24.89 16.89
CA SER A 91 -4.89 26.30 16.92
C SER A 91 -3.46 26.50 17.41
N CYS A 92 -3.05 25.81 18.48
CA CYS A 92 -1.71 25.99 19.05
C CYS A 92 -0.79 24.79 18.88
N ALA A 93 -1.25 23.71 18.25
CA ALA A 93 -0.52 22.47 18.03
C ALA A 93 -0.05 21.73 19.32
N GLU A 94 -0.56 22.13 20.50
CA GLU A 94 -0.28 21.43 21.74
C GLU A 94 -1.14 20.18 21.88
N PHE A 95 -0.58 19.14 22.50
CA PHE A 95 -1.30 17.91 22.80
C PHE A 95 -1.65 17.79 24.29
N GLU A 96 -2.67 17.01 24.57
CA GLU A 96 -3.14 16.69 25.91
C GLU A 96 -3.47 15.19 26.01
N ILE A 97 -3.23 14.62 27.19
CA ILE A 97 -3.58 13.22 27.50
C ILE A 97 -4.73 13.22 28.49
N LYS A 98 -5.85 12.63 28.11
CA LYS A 98 -7.04 12.49 28.97
C LYS A 98 -7.94 11.38 28.46
N LYS A 99 -9.01 11.06 29.22
CA LYS A 99 -10.04 10.13 28.74
C LYS A 99 -10.76 10.67 27.52
N PHE A 100 -11.27 9.78 26.69
CA PHE A 100 -12.06 10.16 25.51
C PHE A 100 -13.40 10.78 25.91
N THR A 101 -13.74 11.87 25.22
CA THR A 101 -15.05 12.51 25.30
C THR A 101 -15.64 12.60 23.89
N HIS A 102 -16.95 12.47 23.78
CA HIS A 102 -17.64 12.53 22.48
C HIS A 102 -17.73 13.94 21.91
N HIS A 103 -17.25 14.94 22.64
CA HIS A 103 -17.38 16.35 22.28
C HIS A 103 -16.00 16.95 21.99
N LYS A 104 -15.99 17.91 21.07
CA LYS A 104 -14.83 18.79 20.90
C LYS A 104 -14.70 19.67 22.14
N GLU A 105 -13.52 19.72 22.70
CA GLU A 105 -13.22 20.45 23.93
C GLU A 105 -12.41 21.72 23.66
N ASP A 106 -12.43 22.61 24.60
CA ASP A 106 -11.65 23.85 24.60
C ASP A 106 -10.18 23.50 24.95
N CYS A 107 -9.25 24.19 24.33
CA CYS A 107 -7.83 23.97 24.62
C CYS A 107 -7.43 24.67 25.91
N ARG A 108 -6.87 23.93 26.87
CA ARG A 108 -6.39 24.53 28.13
C ARG A 108 -5.12 25.38 27.97
N PHE A 109 -4.40 25.24 26.85
CA PHE A 109 -3.16 25.96 26.62
C PHE A 109 -3.35 27.31 25.95
N CYS A 110 -4.17 27.38 24.90
CA CYS A 110 -4.45 28.64 24.19
C CYS A 110 -5.84 29.20 24.43
N GLY A 111 -6.73 28.48 25.12
CA GLY A 111 -8.10 28.90 25.41
C GLY A 111 -9.05 28.81 24.21
N GLU A 112 -8.58 28.36 23.05
CA GLU A 112 -9.43 28.31 21.85
C GLU A 112 -10.53 27.25 22.02
N LYS A 113 -11.79 27.68 21.72
CA LYS A 113 -12.97 26.87 21.93
C LYS A 113 -13.10 25.76 20.88
N LYS A 114 -13.48 24.57 21.34
CA LYS A 114 -13.75 23.38 20.46
C LYS A 114 -12.61 23.07 19.51
N SER A 115 -11.39 23.39 19.90
CA SER A 115 -10.20 23.23 19.06
C SER A 115 -9.49 21.89 19.25
N GLN A 116 -9.84 21.13 20.29
CA GLN A 116 -9.22 19.82 20.56
C GLN A 116 -9.97 18.68 19.89
N GLU A 117 -9.23 17.84 19.22
CA GLU A 117 -9.70 16.56 18.64
C GLU A 117 -8.65 15.47 18.81
N THR A 118 -9.03 14.20 18.69
CA THR A 118 -8.07 13.09 18.66
C THR A 118 -7.24 13.14 17.38
N SER A 119 -5.99 12.67 17.46
CA SER A 119 -5.10 12.59 16.28
C SER A 119 -5.78 11.86 15.12
N ASN A 120 -5.64 12.40 13.92
CA ASN A 120 -6.23 11.84 12.71
C ASN A 120 -5.30 12.10 11.50
N VAL A 121 -5.70 11.66 10.30
CA VAL A 121 -4.87 11.77 9.08
C VAL A 121 -4.54 13.22 8.70
N LYS A 122 -5.42 14.17 9.04
CA LYS A 122 -5.24 15.59 8.70
C LYS A 122 -4.49 16.38 9.79
N HIS A 123 -4.64 15.96 11.05
CA HIS A 123 -4.11 16.67 12.20
C HIS A 123 -3.50 15.68 13.19
N GLY A 124 -2.25 15.85 13.48
CA GLY A 124 -1.48 15.00 14.39
C GLY A 124 -0.43 15.79 15.15
N VAL A 125 0.24 15.12 16.05
CA VAL A 125 1.35 15.67 16.84
C VAL A 125 2.64 15.69 15.99
N SER A 126 3.62 16.53 16.37
CA SER A 126 4.96 16.47 15.77
C SER A 126 5.71 15.19 16.18
N GLU A 127 6.83 14.91 15.52
CA GLU A 127 7.70 13.76 15.88
C GLU A 127 8.24 13.89 17.31
N GLU A 128 8.61 15.10 17.74
CA GLU A 128 9.05 15.36 19.11
C GLU A 128 7.93 15.12 20.11
N GLN A 129 6.72 15.55 19.81
CA GLN A 129 5.54 15.32 20.66
C GLN A 129 5.18 13.83 20.69
N LEU A 130 5.27 13.12 19.56
CA LEU A 130 5.07 11.68 19.51
C LEU A 130 6.09 10.94 20.37
N ASN A 131 7.35 11.36 20.33
CA ASN A 131 8.38 10.83 21.21
C ASN A 131 8.05 11.04 22.70
N LEU A 132 7.50 12.19 23.09
CA LEU A 132 7.04 12.42 24.46
C LEU A 132 5.88 11.48 24.84
N ILE A 133 4.95 11.23 23.91
CA ILE A 133 3.82 10.31 24.13
C ILE A 133 4.33 8.88 24.40
N TYR A 134 5.30 8.38 23.64
CA TYR A 134 5.91 7.08 23.92
C TYR A 134 6.60 7.06 25.30
N ASN A 135 7.25 8.14 25.68
CA ASN A 135 7.93 8.23 26.99
C ASN A 135 6.95 8.29 28.19
N LEU A 136 5.68 8.53 27.99
CA LEU A 136 4.65 8.39 29.05
C LEU A 136 4.37 6.92 29.40
N MET A 137 4.66 5.99 28.50
CA MET A 137 4.30 4.57 28.60
C MET A 137 5.32 3.80 29.48
N ASP A 138 4.91 2.65 29.99
CA ASP A 138 5.75 1.67 30.73
C ASP A 138 5.90 0.38 29.95
N ALA A 139 4.94 0.05 29.08
CA ALA A 139 4.97 -1.07 28.16
C ALA A 139 4.23 -0.66 26.86
N TYR A 140 4.50 -1.37 25.80
CA TYR A 140 3.85 -1.13 24.51
C TYR A 140 3.22 -2.42 23.97
N CYS A 141 1.92 -2.41 23.72
CA CYS A 141 1.18 -3.59 23.22
C CYS A 141 0.59 -3.30 21.85
N HIS A 142 0.98 -4.09 20.85
CA HIS A 142 0.62 -3.87 19.46
C HIS A 142 0.08 -5.14 18.78
N PRO A 143 -1.16 -5.53 19.09
CA PRO A 143 -1.78 -6.64 18.37
C PRO A 143 -2.22 -6.20 16.97
N PHE A 144 -2.10 -7.10 16.00
CA PHE A 144 -2.52 -6.86 14.61
C PHE A 144 -2.76 -8.18 13.87
N THR A 145 -3.50 -8.11 12.76
CA THR A 145 -3.83 -9.31 11.98
C THR A 145 -2.80 -9.64 10.92
N SER A 146 -2.16 -8.64 10.37
CA SER A 146 -1.02 -8.73 9.41
C SER A 146 -0.49 -7.34 9.11
N GLY A 147 0.77 -7.26 8.69
CA GLY A 147 1.41 -6.02 8.28
C GLY A 147 2.73 -6.26 7.57
N GLY A 148 3.12 -5.40 6.65
CA GLY A 148 4.45 -5.45 6.01
C GLY A 148 5.52 -4.89 6.93
N GLN A 149 5.20 -3.79 7.64
CA GLN A 149 6.08 -3.15 8.61
C GLN A 149 5.24 -2.37 9.62
N GLU A 150 5.46 -2.63 10.91
CA GLU A 150 4.80 -1.90 12.00
C GLU A 150 5.78 -0.91 12.64
N ILE A 151 5.94 0.25 12.00
CA ILE A 151 6.83 1.33 12.44
C ILE A 151 6.62 1.70 13.92
N PRO A 152 5.39 1.80 14.46
CA PRO A 152 5.17 2.11 15.87
C PRO A 152 5.82 1.13 16.87
N ILE A 153 6.05 -0.12 16.48
CA ILE A 153 6.80 -1.08 17.33
C ILE A 153 8.27 -0.65 17.40
N GLN A 154 8.86 -0.22 16.28
CA GLN A 154 10.25 0.24 16.24
C GLN A 154 10.42 1.56 17.01
N GLU A 155 9.50 2.49 16.88
CA GLU A 155 9.47 3.75 17.63
C GLU A 155 9.39 3.49 19.14
N ALA A 156 8.52 2.57 19.56
CA ALA A 156 8.42 2.15 20.97
C ALA A 156 9.74 1.55 21.48
N LYS A 157 10.37 0.70 20.69
CA LYS A 157 11.68 0.11 21.04
C LYS A 157 12.79 1.18 21.12
N LEU A 158 12.78 2.17 20.23
CA LEU A 158 13.74 3.28 20.29
C LEU A 158 13.61 4.12 21.56
N THR A 159 12.42 4.15 22.17
CA THR A 159 12.18 4.78 23.48
C THR A 159 12.39 3.83 24.65
N GLU A 160 13.02 2.68 24.42
CA GLU A 160 13.33 1.66 25.44
C GLU A 160 12.08 1.08 26.14
N LEU A 161 10.99 0.92 25.38
CA LEU A 161 9.82 0.21 25.88
C LEU A 161 9.94 -1.30 25.62
N VAL A 162 9.50 -2.10 26.58
CA VAL A 162 9.22 -3.52 26.35
C VAL A 162 8.00 -3.62 25.45
N THR A 163 8.11 -4.37 24.36
CA THR A 163 7.04 -4.48 23.37
C THR A 163 6.37 -5.85 23.40
N LEU A 164 5.05 -5.85 23.27
CA LEU A 164 4.20 -7.04 23.14
C LEU A 164 3.55 -6.94 21.78
N ASN A 165 3.84 -7.84 20.87
CA ASN A 165 3.26 -7.79 19.52
C ASN A 165 2.96 -9.17 18.95
N THR A 166 1.98 -9.25 18.05
CA THR A 166 1.55 -10.51 17.45
C THR A 166 2.72 -11.19 16.75
N ASN A 167 2.95 -12.46 17.11
CA ASN A 167 4.00 -13.30 16.52
C ASN A 167 3.56 -13.81 15.14
N TYR A 168 3.37 -12.89 14.22
CA TYR A 168 2.93 -13.17 12.85
C TYR A 168 3.40 -12.07 11.90
N SER A 169 3.74 -12.44 10.66
CA SER A 169 4.14 -11.50 9.60
C SER A 169 5.35 -10.65 10.07
N CYS A 170 5.35 -9.33 9.87
CA CYS A 170 6.45 -8.46 10.32
C CYS A 170 6.68 -8.42 11.84
N GLY A 171 5.79 -9.00 12.63
CA GLY A 171 5.93 -9.07 14.08
C GLY A 171 6.93 -10.13 14.55
N GLU A 172 7.12 -11.20 13.76
CA GLU A 172 8.00 -12.33 14.12
C GLU A 172 9.44 -11.88 14.38
N ASP A 173 9.94 -10.92 13.60
CA ASP A 173 11.31 -10.39 13.75
C ASP A 173 11.51 -9.57 15.04
N SER A 174 10.45 -9.11 15.70
CA SER A 174 10.52 -8.12 16.78
C SER A 174 9.84 -8.54 18.07
N CYS A 175 9.44 -9.79 18.21
CA CYS A 175 8.78 -10.32 19.42
C CYS A 175 9.62 -11.36 20.18
N THR A 176 10.94 -11.35 19.98
CA THR A 176 11.85 -12.22 20.73
C THR A 176 12.44 -11.50 21.95
N GLU A 177 12.94 -12.26 22.92
CA GLU A 177 13.59 -11.68 24.12
C GLU A 177 14.86 -10.89 23.75
N GLU A 178 15.61 -11.32 22.74
CA GLU A 178 16.78 -10.61 22.22
C GLU A 178 16.38 -9.26 21.61
N SER A 179 15.18 -9.18 21.03
CA SER A 179 14.62 -7.93 20.52
C SER A 179 13.99 -7.06 21.59
N GLY A 180 14.02 -7.46 22.88
CA GLY A 180 13.38 -6.75 23.98
C GLY A 180 11.86 -6.76 23.90
N GLY A 181 11.28 -7.80 23.31
CA GLY A 181 9.84 -7.97 23.13
C GLY A 181 9.36 -9.36 23.56
N PHE A 182 8.04 -9.52 23.63
CA PHE A 182 7.41 -10.81 23.89
C PHE A 182 6.35 -11.11 22.84
N PRO A 183 6.27 -12.37 22.37
CA PRO A 183 5.30 -12.77 21.38
C PRO A 183 3.88 -12.81 21.97
N LEU A 184 2.92 -12.30 21.22
CA LEU A 184 1.51 -12.55 21.46
C LEU A 184 1.07 -13.70 20.54
N ASP A 185 0.55 -14.76 21.14
CA ASP A 185 0.02 -15.90 20.41
C ASP A 185 -1.26 -15.52 19.66
N TRP A 186 -1.56 -16.30 18.63
CA TRP A 186 -2.66 -16.02 17.73
C TRP A 186 -3.32 -17.29 17.19
N ALA A 187 -4.56 -17.16 16.78
CA ALA A 187 -5.29 -18.16 16.04
C ALA A 187 -5.44 -17.75 14.56
N GLU A 188 -5.45 -18.76 13.70
CA GLU A 188 -5.67 -18.55 12.26
C GLU A 188 -7.12 -18.14 11.99
N TYR A 189 -7.33 -17.15 11.10
CA TYR A 189 -8.58 -16.96 10.40
C TYR A 189 -8.34 -16.63 8.93
N ARG A 190 -9.33 -16.92 8.09
CA ARG A 190 -9.27 -16.55 6.69
C ARG A 190 -10.07 -15.28 6.46
N GLU A 191 -9.40 -14.29 5.87
CA GLU A 191 -10.01 -13.01 5.55
C GLU A 191 -11.08 -13.21 4.45
N PRO A 192 -12.33 -12.75 4.67
CA PRO A 192 -13.37 -12.84 3.65
C PRO A 192 -12.95 -12.10 2.37
N GLY A 193 -13.21 -12.70 1.23
CA GLY A 193 -12.89 -12.16 -0.10
C GLY A 193 -11.51 -12.58 -0.60
N THR A 194 -10.45 -12.29 0.13
CA THR A 194 -9.06 -12.61 -0.31
C THR A 194 -8.65 -14.03 -0.02
N GLN A 195 -9.29 -14.67 0.99
CA GLN A 195 -8.92 -15.98 1.54
C GLN A 195 -7.50 -16.04 2.14
N PHE A 196 -6.85 -14.92 2.32
CA PHE A 196 -5.55 -14.89 2.99
C PHE A 196 -5.65 -15.30 4.45
N ILE A 197 -4.66 -16.06 4.91
CA ILE A 197 -4.49 -16.39 6.32
C ILE A 197 -4.06 -15.12 7.05
N LYS A 198 -4.74 -14.82 8.15
CA LYS A 198 -4.49 -13.69 9.03
C LYS A 198 -4.43 -14.18 10.47
N ALA A 199 -3.73 -13.43 11.31
CA ALA A 199 -3.66 -13.71 12.73
C ALA A 199 -4.79 -13.04 13.49
N SER A 200 -5.49 -13.80 14.33
CA SER A 200 -6.34 -13.27 15.41
C SER A 200 -5.58 -13.41 16.71
N THR A 201 -5.00 -12.30 17.22
CA THR A 201 -4.23 -12.31 18.46
C THR A 201 -5.09 -12.80 19.62
N LEU A 202 -4.60 -13.75 20.41
CA LEU A 202 -5.35 -14.33 21.53
C LEU A 202 -5.38 -13.35 22.72
N PRO A 203 -6.58 -13.02 23.24
CA PRO A 203 -6.72 -12.17 24.42
C PRO A 203 -6.00 -12.70 25.66
N GLU A 204 -5.99 -14.01 25.83
CA GLU A 204 -5.32 -14.69 26.94
C GLU A 204 -3.80 -14.45 26.89
N SER A 205 -3.20 -14.53 25.70
CA SER A 205 -1.77 -14.25 25.52
C SER A 205 -1.46 -12.77 25.76
N ILE A 206 -2.36 -11.86 25.40
CA ILE A 206 -2.24 -10.44 25.73
C ILE A 206 -2.24 -10.24 27.25
N GLU A 207 -3.20 -10.85 27.96
CA GLU A 207 -3.30 -10.79 29.40
C GLU A 207 -2.03 -11.31 30.10
N GLU A 208 -1.57 -12.51 29.73
CA GLU A 208 -0.40 -13.16 30.30
C GLU A 208 0.86 -12.30 30.13
N ASN A 209 1.08 -11.74 28.94
CA ASN A 209 2.25 -10.92 28.66
C ASN A 209 2.16 -9.54 29.32
N ILE A 210 0.98 -8.91 29.39
CA ILE A 210 0.78 -7.68 30.19
C ILE A 210 1.10 -7.98 31.68
N THR A 211 0.58 -9.06 32.21
CA THR A 211 0.83 -9.48 33.60
C THR A 211 2.33 -9.72 33.87
N LYS A 212 3.02 -10.38 32.93
CA LYS A 212 4.46 -10.62 32.99
C LYS A 212 5.23 -9.31 33.09
N VAL A 213 4.97 -8.34 32.19
CA VAL A 213 5.69 -7.05 32.19
C VAL A 213 5.29 -6.16 33.36
N PHE A 214 4.03 -6.21 33.79
CA PHE A 214 3.55 -5.49 34.98
C PHE A 214 4.27 -5.93 36.26
N LYS A 215 4.54 -7.23 36.41
CA LYS A 215 5.24 -7.80 37.58
C LYS A 215 6.76 -7.60 37.57
N MET A 216 7.35 -7.22 36.44
CA MET A 216 8.78 -6.93 36.35
C MET A 216 9.16 -5.70 37.16
N SER A 217 10.34 -5.72 37.76
CA SER A 217 10.95 -4.52 38.33
C SER A 217 11.23 -3.45 37.30
N LYS A 218 11.49 -2.23 37.73
CA LYS A 218 11.90 -1.15 36.80
C LYS A 218 13.21 -1.49 36.10
N GLU A 219 14.13 -2.10 36.81
CA GLU A 219 15.46 -2.51 36.35
C GLU A 219 15.36 -3.58 35.25
N GLU A 220 14.50 -4.59 35.45
CA GLU A 220 14.25 -5.62 34.44
C GLU A 220 13.64 -5.01 33.15
N ARG A 221 12.61 -4.16 33.29
CA ARG A 221 12.04 -3.46 32.12
C ARG A 221 13.06 -2.58 31.45
N ALA A 222 13.88 -1.83 32.19
CA ALA A 222 14.93 -0.99 31.63
C ALA A 222 16.01 -1.81 30.89
N SER A 223 16.37 -2.98 31.42
CA SER A 223 17.32 -3.89 30.75
C SER A 223 16.79 -4.40 29.44
N LEU A 224 15.53 -4.84 29.39
CA LEU A 224 14.86 -5.28 28.15
C LEU A 224 14.66 -4.12 27.19
N GLY A 225 14.32 -2.93 27.69
CA GLY A 225 14.17 -1.73 26.87
C GLY A 225 15.47 -1.33 26.15
N LYS A 226 16.62 -1.44 26.83
CA LYS A 226 17.93 -1.23 26.19
C LYS A 226 18.21 -2.25 25.10
N LYS A 227 17.88 -3.54 25.33
CA LYS A 227 17.96 -4.56 24.27
C LYS A 227 17.05 -4.20 23.09
N ALA A 228 15.81 -3.78 23.37
CA ALA A 228 14.86 -3.36 22.35
C ALA A 228 15.41 -2.23 21.46
N ARG A 229 15.96 -1.18 22.09
CA ARG A 229 16.58 -0.07 21.36
C ARG A 229 17.77 -0.53 20.53
N GLN A 230 18.68 -1.32 21.11
CA GLN A 230 19.86 -1.80 20.38
C GLN A 230 19.48 -2.69 19.20
N PHE A 231 18.45 -3.52 19.36
CA PHE A 231 17.92 -4.35 18.29
C PHE A 231 17.47 -3.51 17.09
N VAL A 232 16.69 -2.43 17.31
CA VAL A 232 16.25 -1.56 16.20
C VAL A 232 17.43 -0.86 15.55
N ILE A 233 18.38 -0.33 16.34
CA ILE A 233 19.58 0.33 15.77
C ILE A 233 20.37 -0.64 14.90
N ASN A 234 20.56 -1.87 15.36
CA ASN A 234 21.38 -2.87 14.65
C ASN A 234 20.71 -3.47 13.41
N ASN A 235 19.39 -3.42 13.31
CA ASN A 235 18.65 -4.10 12.24
C ASN A 235 17.90 -3.16 11.29
N PHE A 236 17.46 -2.00 11.78
CA PHE A 236 16.53 -1.11 11.06
C PHE A 236 17.00 0.35 10.96
N SER A 237 18.22 0.69 11.44
CA SER A 237 18.74 2.04 11.19
C SER A 237 18.99 2.28 9.70
N VAL A 238 18.91 3.53 9.29
CA VAL A 238 19.14 3.95 7.90
C VAL A 238 20.48 3.45 7.40
N GLU A 239 21.52 3.49 8.23
CA GLU A 239 22.89 3.04 7.90
C GLU A 239 22.95 1.52 7.68
N VAL A 240 22.20 0.73 8.48
CA VAL A 240 22.18 -0.73 8.34
C VAL A 240 21.38 -1.15 7.12
N ILE A 241 20.20 -0.58 6.94
CA ILE A 241 19.36 -0.88 5.78
C ILE A 241 20.01 -0.38 4.50
N GLY A 242 20.59 0.83 4.51
CA GLY A 242 21.33 1.40 3.38
C GLY A 242 22.44 0.48 2.91
N ARG A 243 23.29 0.01 3.83
CA ARG A 243 24.37 -0.95 3.50
C ARG A 243 23.86 -2.30 2.97
N LYS A 244 22.72 -2.79 3.49
CA LYS A 244 22.10 -4.01 2.96
C LYS A 244 21.60 -3.81 1.54
N LEU A 245 20.95 -2.67 1.27
CA LEU A 245 20.43 -2.31 -0.05
C LEU A 245 21.59 -2.10 -1.04
N GLU A 246 22.61 -1.35 -0.66
CA GLU A 246 23.83 -1.15 -1.45
C GLU A 246 24.46 -2.49 -1.85
N LYS A 247 24.64 -3.39 -0.88
CA LYS A 247 25.16 -4.73 -1.16
C LYS A 247 24.28 -5.54 -2.13
N ILE A 248 22.97 -5.40 -2.06
CA ILE A 248 22.03 -6.05 -2.99
C ILE A 248 22.21 -5.47 -4.38
N ILE A 249 22.25 -4.14 -4.51
CA ILE A 249 22.40 -3.43 -5.79
C ILE A 249 23.74 -3.78 -6.44
N ASP A 250 24.84 -3.69 -5.68
CA ASP A 250 26.19 -4.00 -6.18
C ASP A 250 26.38 -5.47 -6.52
N GLY A 251 25.60 -6.35 -5.87
CA GLY A 251 25.60 -7.79 -6.15
C GLY A 251 24.68 -8.23 -7.28
N MET A 252 23.88 -7.32 -7.83
CA MET A 252 23.04 -7.65 -8.99
C MET A 252 23.92 -7.92 -10.21
N PRO A 253 23.63 -8.98 -10.99
CA PRO A 253 24.32 -9.19 -12.25
C PRO A 253 24.08 -7.99 -13.16
N GLU A 254 25.15 -7.52 -13.82
CA GLU A 254 24.98 -6.52 -14.87
C GLU A 254 24.02 -7.06 -15.93
N VAL A 255 22.89 -6.40 -16.06
CA VAL A 255 21.96 -6.68 -17.15
C VAL A 255 22.54 -6.02 -18.40
N ASN A 256 22.91 -6.83 -19.37
CA ASN A 256 23.29 -6.29 -20.68
C ASN A 256 22.06 -5.66 -21.32
N TRP A 257 21.93 -4.33 -21.20
CA TRP A 257 20.88 -3.52 -21.80
C TRP A 257 21.06 -3.33 -23.32
N ASP A 258 22.13 -3.85 -23.92
CA ASP A 258 22.24 -4.04 -25.37
C ASP A 258 21.19 -5.04 -25.84
N TYR A 259 19.95 -4.76 -25.48
CA TYR A 259 18.78 -5.39 -26.07
C TYR A 259 18.73 -4.89 -27.52
N ASN A 260 19.39 -5.62 -28.38
CA ASN A 260 19.23 -5.42 -29.79
C ASN A 260 17.78 -5.80 -30.13
N PHE A 261 16.87 -4.84 -30.08
CA PHE A 261 15.45 -5.03 -30.44
C PHE A 261 15.30 -5.68 -31.81
N GLU A 262 16.28 -5.50 -32.71
CA GLU A 262 16.32 -6.21 -34.00
C GLU A 262 16.47 -7.71 -33.87
N LYS A 263 17.13 -8.20 -32.79
CA LYS A 263 17.24 -9.65 -32.53
C LYS A 263 15.94 -10.26 -32.02
N LEU A 264 15.02 -9.48 -31.50
CA LEU A 264 13.71 -9.93 -31.02
C LEU A 264 12.60 -9.81 -32.08
N LYS A 265 12.86 -9.13 -33.17
CA LYS A 265 11.89 -9.10 -34.26
C LYS A 265 11.69 -10.50 -34.82
N ASN A 266 10.43 -10.85 -35.04
CA ASN A 266 10.08 -12.10 -35.68
C ASN A 266 10.82 -12.23 -37.02
N ASP A 267 11.32 -13.42 -37.33
CA ASP A 267 12.06 -13.68 -38.55
C ASP A 267 11.23 -14.52 -39.55
N PRO A 268 10.44 -13.87 -40.43
CA PRO A 268 9.63 -14.58 -41.43
C PRO A 268 10.49 -15.29 -42.48
N ASN A 269 11.79 -14.98 -42.58
CA ASN A 269 12.68 -15.57 -43.58
C ASN A 269 13.41 -16.82 -43.03
N TYR A 270 13.30 -17.11 -41.72
CA TYR A 270 13.92 -18.28 -41.12
C TYR A 270 13.41 -19.55 -41.78
N ASN A 271 14.36 -20.46 -42.08
CA ASN A 271 14.07 -21.79 -42.57
C ASN A 271 14.57 -22.82 -41.53
N PRO A 272 13.67 -23.63 -40.95
CA PRO A 272 14.03 -24.59 -39.94
C PRO A 272 14.94 -25.68 -40.56
N PRO A 273 15.94 -26.17 -39.81
CA PRO A 273 16.73 -27.34 -40.23
C PRO A 273 15.86 -28.59 -40.28
N ASN A 274 16.36 -29.65 -40.87
CA ASN A 274 15.64 -30.93 -41.00
C ASN A 274 15.54 -31.65 -39.64
N ILE A 275 14.67 -31.15 -38.75
CA ILE A 275 14.36 -31.76 -37.46
C ILE A 275 13.26 -32.81 -37.67
N LYS A 276 13.57 -34.08 -37.39
CA LYS A 276 12.64 -35.18 -37.57
C LYS A 276 11.52 -35.23 -36.55
N ASP A 277 11.82 -34.86 -35.30
CA ASP A 277 10.87 -34.81 -34.21
C ASP A 277 9.94 -33.60 -34.32
N ASP A 278 8.64 -33.84 -34.30
CA ASP A 278 7.63 -32.76 -34.48
C ASP A 278 7.60 -31.78 -33.32
N LYS A 279 7.82 -32.24 -32.10
CA LYS A 279 7.85 -31.39 -30.91
C LYS A 279 9.03 -30.44 -30.97
N LEU A 280 10.23 -30.96 -31.21
CA LEU A 280 11.44 -30.15 -31.31
C LEU A 280 11.37 -29.20 -32.52
N TRP A 281 10.75 -29.63 -33.61
CA TRP A 281 10.54 -28.80 -34.79
C TRP A 281 9.60 -27.64 -34.50
N LEU A 282 8.50 -27.84 -33.78
CA LEU A 282 7.60 -26.75 -33.35
C LEU A 282 8.29 -25.79 -32.41
N ILE A 283 9.02 -26.28 -31.40
CA ILE A 283 9.79 -25.41 -30.49
C ILE A 283 10.77 -24.53 -31.28
N ASP A 284 11.45 -25.11 -32.29
CA ASP A 284 12.35 -24.37 -33.18
C ASP A 284 11.64 -23.26 -33.96
N LEU A 285 10.42 -23.49 -34.47
CA LEU A 285 9.62 -22.46 -35.15
C LEU A 285 9.23 -21.30 -34.21
N TYR A 286 8.75 -21.62 -33.00
CA TYR A 286 8.42 -20.60 -32.00
C TYR A 286 9.64 -19.75 -31.67
N LYS A 287 10.76 -20.39 -31.39
CA LYS A 287 12.00 -19.73 -30.99
C LYS A 287 12.61 -18.88 -32.10
N ASN A 288 12.69 -19.41 -33.31
CA ASN A 288 13.47 -18.78 -34.37
C ASN A 288 12.63 -17.90 -35.31
N ILE A 289 11.33 -18.15 -35.47
CA ILE A 289 10.43 -17.34 -36.28
C ILE A 289 9.73 -16.30 -35.42
N LEU A 290 9.10 -16.70 -34.29
CA LEU A 290 8.30 -15.83 -33.46
C LEU A 290 9.07 -15.26 -32.24
N LYS A 291 10.35 -15.60 -32.11
CA LYS A 291 11.24 -15.15 -31.02
C LYS A 291 10.64 -15.39 -29.61
N ARG A 292 9.88 -16.46 -29.47
CA ARG A 292 9.19 -16.86 -28.25
C ARG A 292 9.66 -18.25 -27.81
N ASP A 293 10.11 -18.36 -26.57
CA ASP A 293 10.41 -19.65 -25.98
C ASP A 293 9.11 -20.33 -25.53
N VAL A 294 8.95 -21.60 -25.92
CA VAL A 294 7.81 -22.45 -25.54
C VAL A 294 8.30 -23.82 -25.13
N ASP A 295 7.54 -24.49 -24.31
CA ASP A 295 7.72 -25.90 -23.96
C ASP A 295 6.47 -26.72 -24.30
N GLU A 296 6.48 -28.01 -23.98
CA GLU A 296 5.38 -28.92 -24.25
C GLU A 296 4.09 -28.61 -23.47
N THR A 297 4.14 -27.74 -22.46
CA THR A 297 2.98 -27.33 -21.66
C THR A 297 2.25 -26.13 -22.27
N ASP A 298 2.87 -25.41 -23.21
CA ASP A 298 2.29 -24.27 -23.91
C ASP A 298 1.07 -24.69 -24.75
N ASP A 299 -0.01 -23.90 -24.65
CA ASP A 299 -1.28 -24.22 -25.30
C ASP A 299 -1.18 -24.12 -26.83
N GLY A 300 -0.40 -23.19 -27.35
CA GLY A 300 -0.13 -23.11 -28.79
C GLY A 300 0.69 -24.30 -29.30
N HIS A 301 1.68 -24.76 -28.51
CA HIS A 301 2.44 -25.95 -28.84
C HIS A 301 1.55 -27.20 -28.87
N LYS A 302 0.71 -27.38 -27.83
CA LYS A 302 -0.29 -28.48 -27.75
C LYS A 302 -1.27 -28.46 -28.93
N TYR A 303 -1.77 -27.27 -29.29
CA TYR A 303 -2.67 -27.10 -30.43
C TYR A 303 -2.02 -27.61 -31.71
N TRP A 304 -0.81 -27.17 -32.05
CA TRP A 304 -0.13 -27.59 -33.25
C TRP A 304 0.28 -29.05 -33.26
N MET A 305 0.66 -29.61 -32.12
CA MET A 305 0.89 -31.07 -32.01
C MET A 305 -0.39 -31.85 -32.30
N GLN A 306 -1.54 -31.37 -31.86
CA GLN A 306 -2.83 -31.98 -32.17
C GLN A 306 -3.16 -31.88 -33.68
N GLU A 307 -2.89 -30.74 -34.29
CA GLU A 307 -3.10 -30.58 -35.74
C GLU A 307 -2.17 -31.50 -36.58
N ILE A 308 -0.92 -31.63 -36.16
CA ILE A 308 0.01 -32.60 -36.81
C ILE A 308 -0.52 -34.04 -36.69
N SER A 309 -1.03 -34.41 -35.50
CA SER A 309 -1.61 -35.73 -35.27
C SER A 309 -2.85 -36.02 -36.14
N LYS A 310 -3.56 -34.96 -36.55
CA LYS A 310 -4.69 -35.04 -37.51
C LYS A 310 -4.26 -35.03 -38.96
N GLY A 311 -2.98 -34.93 -39.24
CA GLY A 311 -2.40 -34.98 -40.60
C GLY A 311 -2.08 -33.63 -41.21
N ALA A 312 -1.97 -32.55 -40.40
CA ALA A 312 -1.54 -31.26 -40.90
C ALA A 312 -0.11 -31.31 -41.45
N ASP A 313 0.08 -30.75 -42.66
CA ASP A 313 1.39 -30.72 -43.33
C ASP A 313 2.31 -29.65 -42.71
N ARG A 314 3.55 -30.00 -42.45
CA ARG A 314 4.60 -29.13 -41.92
C ARG A 314 4.80 -27.83 -42.72
N ASN A 315 4.70 -27.93 -44.05
CA ASN A 315 4.83 -26.73 -44.93
C ASN A 315 3.70 -25.73 -44.72
N SER A 316 2.50 -26.24 -44.48
CA SER A 316 1.33 -25.36 -44.20
C SER A 316 1.50 -24.69 -42.82
N ILE A 317 1.99 -25.40 -41.81
CA ILE A 317 2.30 -24.86 -40.50
C ILE A 317 3.42 -23.81 -40.60
N LEU A 318 4.52 -24.13 -41.30
CA LEU A 318 5.61 -23.17 -41.51
C LEU A 318 5.15 -21.88 -42.20
N LYS A 319 4.28 -21.99 -43.22
CA LYS A 319 3.68 -20.81 -43.89
C LYS A 319 2.86 -19.98 -42.90
N PHE A 320 2.09 -20.61 -42.03
CA PHE A 320 1.34 -19.91 -40.99
C PHE A 320 2.26 -19.13 -40.07
N PHE A 321 3.31 -19.75 -39.54
CA PHE A 321 4.28 -19.07 -38.66
C PHE A 321 4.95 -17.88 -39.35
N LYS A 322 5.40 -18.05 -40.60
CA LYS A 322 6.01 -16.96 -41.40
C LYS A 322 5.03 -15.82 -41.66
N LYS A 323 3.78 -16.14 -41.98
CA LYS A 323 2.73 -15.15 -42.16
C LYS A 323 2.46 -14.37 -40.89
N THR A 324 2.32 -15.07 -39.75
CA THR A 324 2.13 -14.47 -38.43
C THR A 324 3.29 -13.55 -38.09
N ALA A 325 4.54 -13.98 -38.31
CA ALA A 325 5.72 -13.17 -38.06
C ALA A 325 5.72 -11.88 -38.90
N THR A 326 5.35 -11.97 -40.16
CA THR A 326 5.25 -10.81 -41.06
C THR A 326 4.18 -9.84 -40.60
N GLU A 327 2.98 -10.34 -40.29
CA GLU A 327 1.85 -9.52 -39.84
C GLU A 327 2.14 -8.84 -38.52
N THR A 328 2.82 -9.54 -37.59
CA THR A 328 3.22 -8.97 -36.30
C THR A 328 4.26 -7.86 -36.48
N ASN A 329 5.31 -8.11 -37.30
CA ASN A 329 6.32 -7.09 -37.59
C ASN A 329 5.76 -5.85 -38.31
N GLN A 330 4.72 -6.02 -39.10
CA GLN A 330 4.03 -4.89 -39.73
C GLN A 330 3.14 -4.09 -38.77
N LYS A 331 2.63 -4.75 -37.70
CA LYS A 331 1.86 -4.07 -36.63
C LYS A 331 2.75 -3.35 -35.62
N GLU A 332 4.02 -3.74 -35.51
CA GLU A 332 5.00 -3.18 -34.56
C GLU A 332 5.80 -1.98 -35.10
N THR A 333 5.34 -1.27 -36.11
CA THR A 333 5.84 0.10 -36.35
C THR A 333 5.35 0.93 -35.16
N LYS A 334 6.16 1.04 -34.12
CA LYS A 334 5.93 1.99 -33.01
C LYS A 334 5.79 3.38 -33.61
N LEU A 335 4.56 3.88 -33.59
CA LEU A 335 4.33 5.29 -33.77
C LEU A 335 4.70 5.97 -32.46
N GLU A 336 5.71 6.83 -32.47
CA GLU A 336 6.03 7.65 -31.30
C GLU A 336 4.79 8.52 -30.99
N LEU A 337 4.49 8.72 -29.70
CA LEU A 337 3.29 9.45 -29.29
C LEU A 337 3.27 10.87 -29.88
N GLU A 338 4.45 11.51 -29.96
CA GLU A 338 4.61 12.83 -30.58
C GLU A 338 4.17 12.90 -32.03
N ASP A 339 4.34 11.82 -32.80
CA ASP A 339 3.94 11.76 -34.21
C ASP A 339 2.41 11.58 -34.36
N LEU A 340 1.73 11.12 -33.32
CA LEU A 340 0.29 10.91 -33.30
C LEU A 340 -0.49 12.17 -32.91
N LEU A 341 0.15 13.09 -32.15
CA LEU A 341 -0.49 14.29 -31.64
C LEU A 341 -0.40 15.43 -32.65
N ASP A 342 -1.46 16.25 -32.71
CA ASP A 342 -1.47 17.40 -33.59
C ASP A 342 -0.63 18.54 -33.02
N LYS A 343 0.23 19.13 -33.83
CA LYS A 343 1.15 20.20 -33.38
C LYS A 343 0.45 21.56 -33.19
N ASP A 344 -0.74 21.71 -33.76
CA ASP A 344 -1.48 22.98 -33.77
C ASP A 344 -2.34 23.20 -32.51
N ASP A 345 -2.53 22.20 -31.67
CA ASP A 345 -3.34 22.30 -30.42
C ASP A 345 -2.62 22.99 -29.25
N LYS A 346 -1.37 23.40 -29.47
CA LYS A 346 -0.56 24.12 -28.47
C LYS A 346 -0.45 23.43 -27.10
N GLY A 347 -0.55 22.11 -27.09
CA GLY A 347 -0.49 21.30 -25.87
C GLY A 347 -1.76 21.29 -25.03
N LYS A 348 -2.84 21.97 -25.40
CA LYS A 348 -4.12 21.89 -24.70
C LYS A 348 -4.84 20.59 -25.06
N ARG A 349 -4.58 19.54 -24.28
CA ARG A 349 -4.98 18.19 -24.58
C ARG A 349 -5.58 17.47 -23.39
N VAL A 350 -6.61 16.69 -23.65
CA VAL A 350 -7.17 15.72 -22.69
C VAL A 350 -7.04 14.32 -23.28
N ALA A 351 -6.46 13.39 -22.54
CA ALA A 351 -6.43 11.98 -22.90
C ALA A 351 -7.58 11.23 -22.24
N VAL A 352 -8.17 10.31 -22.98
CA VAL A 352 -9.07 9.27 -22.45
C VAL A 352 -8.47 7.93 -22.87
N VAL A 353 -8.08 7.11 -21.90
CA VAL A 353 -7.44 5.81 -22.14
C VAL A 353 -8.40 4.70 -21.72
N LEU A 354 -9.06 4.07 -22.68
CA LEU A 354 -10.07 3.03 -22.45
C LEU A 354 -9.91 1.86 -23.43
N PRO A 355 -8.91 0.99 -23.24
CA PRO A 355 -8.68 -0.20 -24.06
C PRO A 355 -9.55 -1.36 -23.59
N GLN A 356 -10.87 -1.18 -23.55
CA GLN A 356 -11.83 -2.17 -23.05
C GLN A 356 -12.80 -2.62 -24.15
N SER A 357 -13.89 -3.29 -23.75
CA SER A 357 -14.86 -3.78 -24.71
C SER A 357 -15.64 -2.67 -25.40
N GLN A 358 -16.21 -2.97 -26.56
CA GLN A 358 -17.09 -2.06 -27.30
C GLN A 358 -18.22 -1.50 -26.44
N LYS A 359 -18.77 -2.28 -25.50
CA LYS A 359 -19.82 -1.85 -24.56
C LYS A 359 -19.33 -0.76 -23.63
N ASP A 360 -18.11 -0.91 -23.11
CA ASP A 360 -17.52 0.04 -22.17
C ASP A 360 -17.21 1.36 -22.88
N VAL A 361 -16.63 1.30 -24.07
CA VAL A 361 -16.37 2.48 -24.91
C VAL A 361 -17.67 3.18 -25.26
N PHE A 362 -18.71 2.45 -25.69
CA PHE A 362 -20.02 3.02 -25.97
C PHE A 362 -20.63 3.70 -24.75
N ALA A 363 -20.63 3.04 -23.60
CA ALA A 363 -21.14 3.63 -22.35
C ALA A 363 -20.41 4.92 -21.98
N PHE A 364 -19.07 4.95 -22.15
CA PHE A 364 -18.25 6.12 -21.85
C PHE A 364 -18.53 7.31 -22.77
N THR A 365 -19.03 7.11 -23.99
CA THR A 365 -19.38 8.23 -24.88
C THR A 365 -20.38 9.20 -24.27
N SER A 366 -21.22 8.74 -23.33
CA SER A 366 -22.17 9.57 -22.58
C SER A 366 -21.51 10.62 -21.69
N ILE A 367 -20.27 10.41 -21.30
CA ILE A 367 -19.48 11.29 -20.40
C ILE A 367 -18.70 12.34 -21.21
N LEU A 368 -18.39 12.08 -22.47
CA LEU A 368 -17.59 12.96 -23.33
C LEU A 368 -18.11 14.41 -23.40
N PRO A 369 -19.44 14.67 -23.51
CA PRO A 369 -19.96 16.05 -23.48
C PRO A 369 -19.66 16.77 -22.16
N SER A 370 -19.57 16.04 -21.05
CA SER A 370 -19.24 16.62 -19.74
C SER A 370 -17.76 16.96 -19.66
N ILE A 371 -16.89 16.08 -20.15
CA ILE A 371 -15.44 16.35 -20.27
C ILE A 371 -15.22 17.58 -21.16
N LYS A 372 -15.88 17.65 -22.31
CA LYS A 372 -15.74 18.80 -23.22
C LYS A 372 -16.21 20.11 -22.61
N ARG A 373 -17.22 20.09 -21.72
CA ARG A 373 -17.66 21.28 -20.97
C ARG A 373 -16.65 21.72 -19.91
N LEU A 374 -15.96 20.77 -19.27
CA LEU A 374 -14.91 21.07 -18.28
C LEU A 374 -13.66 21.64 -18.96
N TYR A 375 -13.37 21.17 -20.18
CA TYR A 375 -12.18 21.54 -20.93
C TYR A 375 -12.56 22.04 -22.33
N PRO A 376 -13.24 23.22 -22.44
CA PRO A 376 -13.80 23.68 -23.71
C PRO A 376 -12.76 23.96 -24.77
N ASP A 377 -11.56 24.39 -24.38
CA ASP A 377 -10.47 24.78 -25.27
C ASP A 377 -9.46 23.62 -25.54
N HIS A 378 -9.73 22.42 -25.00
CA HIS A 378 -8.82 21.29 -25.14
C HIS A 378 -9.29 20.30 -26.21
N ASN A 379 -8.35 19.70 -26.89
CA ASN A 379 -8.59 18.61 -27.82
C ASN A 379 -8.65 17.28 -27.02
N ILE A 380 -9.71 16.50 -27.21
CA ILE A 380 -9.88 15.20 -26.57
C ILE A 380 -9.34 14.12 -27.49
N TYR A 381 -8.28 13.46 -27.06
CA TYR A 381 -7.68 12.28 -27.70
C TYR A 381 -8.18 11.03 -27.00
N PHE A 382 -8.70 10.09 -27.75
CA PHE A 382 -9.27 8.87 -27.20
C PHE A 382 -8.43 7.66 -27.63
N PHE A 383 -7.80 6.99 -26.67
CA PHE A 383 -6.97 5.81 -26.88
C PHE A 383 -7.78 4.55 -26.60
N THR A 384 -7.95 3.69 -27.59
CA THR A 384 -8.76 2.48 -27.47
C THR A 384 -8.26 1.36 -28.39
N ASN A 385 -8.87 0.18 -28.26
CA ASN A 385 -8.58 -0.94 -29.16
C ASN A 385 -9.11 -0.68 -30.56
N SER A 386 -8.46 -1.27 -31.56
CA SER A 386 -8.78 -1.06 -32.99
C SER A 386 -10.23 -1.44 -33.38
N ASP A 387 -10.82 -2.40 -32.66
CA ASP A 387 -12.21 -2.83 -32.85
C ASP A 387 -13.27 -1.89 -32.25
N CYS A 388 -12.84 -0.89 -31.51
CA CYS A 388 -13.70 0.11 -30.88
C CYS A 388 -13.69 1.47 -31.60
N VAL A 389 -12.84 1.67 -32.61
CA VAL A 389 -12.68 2.96 -33.30
C VAL A 389 -13.98 3.44 -33.93
N ASP A 390 -14.73 2.55 -34.58
CA ASP A 390 -15.98 2.86 -35.26
C ASP A 390 -17.08 3.41 -34.32
N ILE A 391 -17.00 3.11 -33.03
CA ILE A 391 -17.95 3.61 -32.00
C ILE A 391 -17.77 5.11 -31.77
N LEU A 392 -16.55 5.59 -31.94
CA LEU A 392 -16.15 6.98 -31.72
C LEU A 392 -16.10 7.82 -32.97
N ASP A 393 -16.23 7.18 -34.13
CA ASP A 393 -16.20 7.87 -35.42
C ASP A 393 -17.33 8.89 -35.50
N GLY A 394 -16.99 10.11 -35.96
CA GLY A 394 -17.92 11.22 -36.03
C GLY A 394 -18.43 11.79 -34.69
N ASN A 395 -17.89 11.37 -33.54
CA ASN A 395 -18.29 11.96 -32.25
C ASN A 395 -17.76 13.40 -32.13
N PRO A 396 -18.62 14.43 -32.00
CA PRO A 396 -18.22 15.83 -32.02
C PRO A 396 -17.37 16.25 -30.81
N ASN A 397 -17.33 15.46 -29.78
CA ASN A 397 -16.55 15.74 -28.55
C ASN A 397 -15.16 15.10 -28.60
N VAL A 398 -14.87 14.23 -29.56
CA VAL A 398 -13.56 13.58 -29.72
C VAL A 398 -12.82 14.27 -30.87
N HIS A 399 -11.62 14.71 -30.61
CA HIS A 399 -10.75 15.31 -31.58
C HIS A 399 -10.07 14.25 -32.46
N LYS A 400 -9.53 13.21 -31.81
CA LYS A 400 -8.82 12.14 -32.50
C LYS A 400 -8.92 10.82 -31.74
N VAL A 401 -9.17 9.74 -32.46
CA VAL A 401 -9.12 8.37 -31.92
C VAL A 401 -7.79 7.76 -32.31
N LEU A 402 -7.08 7.24 -31.32
CA LEU A 402 -5.74 6.67 -31.42
C LEU A 402 -5.69 5.22 -30.93
N PRO A 403 -4.85 4.37 -31.54
CA PRO A 403 -4.69 3.02 -31.05
C PRO A 403 -4.06 3.00 -29.64
N PHE A 404 -4.59 2.17 -28.78
CA PHE A 404 -4.00 1.94 -27.46
C PHE A 404 -2.63 1.27 -27.62
N GLN A 405 -1.65 1.77 -26.86
CA GLN A 405 -0.31 1.20 -26.71
C GLN A 405 -0.05 1.07 -25.21
N GLN A 406 0.70 0.05 -24.79
CA GLN A 406 0.89 -0.24 -23.37
C GLN A 406 1.61 0.90 -22.61
N GLU A 407 2.45 1.65 -23.29
CA GLU A 407 3.14 2.82 -22.73
C GLU A 407 2.17 3.95 -22.34
N ILE A 408 0.99 4.01 -22.96
CA ILE A 408 -0.03 5.03 -22.70
C ILE A 408 -0.84 4.70 -21.42
N ASP A 409 -0.70 3.51 -20.87
CA ASP A 409 -1.30 3.13 -19.57
C ASP A 409 -0.49 3.69 -18.37
N ASP A 410 0.39 4.63 -18.62
CA ASP A 410 1.17 5.31 -17.60
C ASP A 410 0.75 6.79 -17.49
N PRO A 411 0.03 7.18 -16.41
CA PRO A 411 -0.38 8.56 -16.21
C PRO A 411 0.78 9.54 -16.10
N PHE A 412 1.98 9.11 -15.70
CA PHE A 412 3.14 10.00 -15.62
C PHE A 412 3.74 10.35 -16.97
N ILE A 413 3.60 9.47 -17.96
CA ILE A 413 3.96 9.77 -19.36
C ILE A 413 2.96 10.76 -19.94
N LEU A 414 1.68 10.60 -19.66
CA LEU A 414 0.64 11.44 -20.22
C LEU A 414 0.59 12.83 -19.59
N GLU A 415 0.52 12.93 -18.27
CA GLU A 415 0.37 14.21 -17.55
C GLU A 415 1.69 14.81 -17.05
N GLY A 416 2.77 14.04 -17.04
CA GLY A 416 4.05 14.45 -16.52
C GLY A 416 4.19 14.29 -15.00
N ARG A 417 5.39 14.58 -14.49
CA ARG A 417 5.71 14.52 -13.06
C ARG A 417 6.76 15.55 -12.70
N SER A 418 6.49 16.31 -11.65
CA SER A 418 7.43 17.31 -11.12
C SER A 418 7.90 18.30 -12.20
N ASP A 419 9.15 18.19 -12.64
CA ASP A 419 9.78 19.10 -13.61
C ASP A 419 9.61 18.68 -15.07
N HIS A 420 8.91 17.56 -15.33
CA HIS A 420 8.63 17.08 -16.66
C HIS A 420 7.16 17.35 -17.03
N GLU A 421 6.94 18.15 -18.05
CA GLU A 421 5.63 18.34 -18.65
C GLU A 421 5.26 17.05 -19.42
N GLY A 422 4.03 16.54 -19.20
CA GLY A 422 3.49 15.44 -19.99
C GLY A 422 2.93 15.92 -21.34
N TYR A 423 2.41 14.98 -22.10
CA TYR A 423 1.80 15.27 -23.41
C TYR A 423 0.39 15.83 -23.31
N PHE A 424 -0.26 15.70 -22.13
CA PHE A 424 -1.66 16.08 -21.90
C PHE A 424 -1.78 16.86 -20.59
N ASP A 425 -2.71 17.80 -20.56
CA ASP A 425 -3.03 18.53 -19.32
C ASP A 425 -3.78 17.64 -18.32
N VAL A 426 -4.59 16.69 -18.84
CA VAL A 426 -5.40 15.76 -18.05
C VAL A 426 -5.49 14.44 -18.77
N ALA A 427 -5.43 13.32 -18.03
CA ALA A 427 -5.66 11.98 -18.53
C ALA A 427 -6.72 11.24 -17.70
N TYR A 428 -7.73 10.70 -18.39
CA TYR A 428 -8.78 9.87 -17.81
C TYR A 428 -8.50 8.40 -18.09
N PHE A 429 -8.48 7.58 -17.04
CA PHE A 429 -8.34 6.13 -17.12
C PHE A 429 -9.60 5.45 -16.57
N PRO A 430 -10.72 5.49 -17.29
CA PRO A 430 -11.96 4.87 -16.84
C PRO A 430 -11.82 3.36 -16.92
N ASN A 431 -11.73 2.71 -15.76
CA ASN A 431 -11.66 1.25 -15.67
C ASN A 431 -12.93 0.72 -15.03
N THR A 432 -13.80 0.11 -15.82
CA THR A 432 -15.09 -0.41 -15.37
C THR A 432 -15.02 -1.81 -14.76
N THR A 433 -13.90 -2.53 -14.93
CA THR A 433 -13.81 -3.96 -14.59
C THR A 433 -12.86 -4.28 -13.44
N THR A 434 -11.93 -3.41 -13.09
CA THR A 434 -11.00 -3.62 -11.98
C THR A 434 -10.88 -2.36 -11.12
N GLN A 435 -10.98 -2.52 -9.80
CA GLN A 435 -10.68 -1.45 -8.84
C GLN A 435 -9.17 -1.16 -8.84
N LYS A 436 -8.69 -0.50 -9.87
CA LYS A 436 -7.37 0.14 -9.81
C LYS A 436 -7.55 1.52 -9.20
N PHE A 437 -7.18 1.68 -7.94
CA PHE A 437 -7.01 2.99 -7.36
C PHE A 437 -5.66 3.54 -7.81
N VAL A 438 -5.66 4.38 -8.81
CA VAL A 438 -4.49 5.21 -9.11
C VAL A 438 -4.71 6.53 -8.39
N SER A 439 -4.10 6.67 -7.21
CA SER A 439 -4.04 7.95 -6.51
C SER A 439 -2.70 8.59 -6.83
N TYR A 440 -2.68 9.61 -7.66
CA TYR A 440 -1.51 10.47 -7.82
C TYR A 440 -1.92 11.93 -7.62
N THR A 441 -1.00 12.69 -7.04
CA THR A 441 -1.19 14.12 -6.84
C THR A 441 -0.78 14.84 -8.11
N HIS A 442 -1.75 15.47 -8.73
CA HIS A 442 -1.54 16.32 -9.88
C HIS A 442 -0.86 17.63 -9.47
N ASN A 443 0.11 18.09 -10.25
CA ASN A 443 0.73 19.41 -10.08
C ASN A 443 -0.09 20.55 -10.71
N CYS A 444 -1.38 20.36 -10.88
CA CYS A 444 -2.28 21.40 -11.36
C CYS A 444 -2.53 22.43 -10.26
N LYS A 445 -2.47 23.72 -10.60
CA LYS A 445 -2.74 24.83 -9.67
C LYS A 445 -4.16 24.81 -9.13
N ASP A 446 -5.07 24.16 -9.83
CA ASP A 446 -6.44 23.89 -9.40
C ASP A 446 -6.54 22.44 -8.98
N LYS A 447 -6.55 22.19 -7.68
CA LYS A 447 -6.79 20.85 -7.13
C LYS A 447 -8.16 20.36 -7.55
N ILE A 448 -8.22 19.56 -8.59
CA ILE A 448 -9.36 18.71 -8.85
C ILE A 448 -9.09 17.42 -8.07
N ASP A 449 -9.71 17.27 -6.92
CA ASP A 449 -9.75 16.02 -6.18
C ASP A 449 -10.61 15.04 -7.00
N PHE A 450 -9.97 14.23 -7.84
CA PHE A 450 -10.64 13.10 -8.47
C PHE A 450 -10.83 12.00 -7.44
N ASP A 451 -11.94 12.05 -6.73
CA ASP A 451 -12.50 10.88 -6.09
C ASP A 451 -13.16 10.03 -7.18
N LEU A 452 -12.37 9.16 -7.84
CA LEU A 452 -12.90 8.10 -8.67
C LEU A 452 -13.57 7.07 -7.74
N GLN A 453 -14.75 7.42 -7.24
CA GLN A 453 -15.68 6.43 -6.75
C GLN A 453 -16.28 5.75 -7.98
N CYS A 454 -15.99 4.47 -8.14
CA CYS A 454 -16.73 3.61 -9.07
C CYS A 454 -18.22 3.70 -8.75
N ILE A 455 -18.99 4.17 -9.71
CA ILE A 455 -20.44 4.03 -9.74
C ILE A 455 -20.79 2.57 -10.08
#